data_f2f950b9e347d62835af28a8f2840c27
#
_entry.id   f2f950b9e347d62835af28a8f2840c27
#
_cell.length_a   1.000
_cell.length_b   1.000
_cell.length_c   1.000
_cell.angle_alpha   90.00
_cell.angle_beta   90.00
_cell.angle_gamma   90.00
#
_symmetry.space_group_name_H-M   'P 1'
#
loop_
_entity.id
_entity.type
_entity.pdbx_description
1 polymer ?
#
loop_
_entity_poly.entity_id
_entity_poly.type
_entity_poly.pdbx_seq_one_letter_code
_entity_poly.pdbx_strand_id
1 'polypeptide(L)'
;MKSSLEKPLLRGYFHEWMFFVSIGACIPLIIKSTSSIELISTIIYSVGIFMMFGFSALYHKVDWRPRVLKVMRKLDHLSIFIMIAGSFTPICLLVLPTNLGLQLLLIIWIIAGIGILQAVVFTNIHRLLRAFIYVVAGYMVLPYLAVMSSAMGLTNFILTVVGGGIYSVGAIGYGLKFPNFSPKYFGYHEFFHVLVSIAAILHFIVIYSIVG
;
A
#
# COMPACT_ATOMS: atom_id res chain seq x y z
N MET A 1 37.60 -5.78 -4.12
CA MET A 1 36.48 -6.70 -4.20
C MET A 1 35.28 -6.06 -3.47
N LYS A 2 34.29 -5.49 -4.21
CA LYS A 2 33.01 -5.12 -3.60
C LYS A 2 32.26 -6.42 -3.35
N SER A 3 32.08 -6.81 -2.07
CA SER A 3 31.13 -7.85 -1.72
C SER A 3 29.76 -7.38 -2.21
N SER A 4 29.27 -7.97 -3.27
CA SER A 4 27.87 -7.93 -3.62
C SER A 4 27.16 -8.57 -2.42
N LEU A 5 26.62 -7.77 -1.52
CA LEU A 5 25.71 -8.27 -0.50
C LEU A 5 24.57 -8.92 -1.29
N GLU A 6 24.61 -10.25 -1.36
CA GLU A 6 23.56 -11.03 -1.99
C GLU A 6 22.22 -10.64 -1.38
N LYS A 7 21.22 -10.44 -2.24
CA LYS A 7 19.86 -10.12 -1.76
C LYS A 7 19.41 -11.28 -0.85
N PRO A 8 18.77 -11.01 0.30
CA PRO A 8 18.19 -12.08 1.12
C PRO A 8 17.30 -13.00 0.28
N LEU A 9 17.31 -14.29 0.58
CA LEU A 9 16.62 -15.31 -0.23
C LEU A 9 15.10 -15.08 -0.33
N LEU A 10 14.47 -14.53 0.72
CA LEU A 10 13.03 -14.26 0.73
C LEU A 10 12.62 -12.92 0.10
N ARG A 11 13.58 -12.22 -0.58
CA ARG A 11 13.32 -10.93 -1.21
C ARG A 11 12.24 -11.05 -2.28
N GLY A 12 11.10 -10.34 -2.07
CA GLY A 12 9.97 -10.27 -3.00
C GLY A 12 8.95 -11.42 -2.89
N TYR A 13 9.24 -12.52 -2.18
CA TYR A 13 8.33 -13.66 -2.07
C TYR A 13 7.02 -13.31 -1.35
N PHE A 14 7.06 -12.55 -0.27
CA PHE A 14 5.84 -12.14 0.46
C PHE A 14 4.87 -11.33 -0.41
N HIS A 15 5.41 -10.41 -1.22
CA HIS A 15 4.57 -9.64 -2.14
C HIS A 15 4.09 -10.47 -3.34
N GLU A 16 4.85 -11.45 -3.81
CA GLU A 16 4.38 -12.39 -4.81
C GLU A 16 3.20 -13.23 -4.30
N TRP A 17 3.31 -13.80 -3.08
CA TRP A 17 2.20 -14.54 -2.49
C TRP A 17 0.97 -13.65 -2.31
N MET A 18 1.17 -12.43 -1.80
CA MET A 18 0.08 -11.48 -1.62
C MET A 18 -0.54 -11.03 -2.95
N PHE A 19 0.23 -10.99 -4.04
CA PHE A 19 -0.33 -10.72 -5.38
C PHE A 19 -1.37 -11.77 -5.76
N PHE A 20 -1.05 -13.06 -5.65
CA PHE A 20 -2.00 -14.13 -5.96
C PHE A 20 -3.17 -14.19 -4.97
N VAL A 21 -2.90 -14.03 -3.68
CA VAL A 21 -3.96 -13.95 -2.65
C VAL A 21 -4.91 -12.80 -2.95
N SER A 22 -4.39 -11.62 -3.33
CA SER A 22 -5.23 -10.46 -3.62
C SER A 22 -6.09 -10.65 -4.87
N ILE A 23 -5.63 -11.37 -5.90
CA ILE A 23 -6.46 -11.73 -7.05
C ILE A 23 -7.68 -12.55 -6.57
N GLY A 24 -7.44 -13.63 -5.81
CA GLY A 24 -8.52 -14.46 -5.26
C GLY A 24 -9.49 -13.70 -4.35
N ALA A 25 -8.98 -12.76 -3.55
CA ALA A 25 -9.78 -11.98 -2.61
C ALA A 25 -10.58 -10.84 -3.29
N CYS A 26 -10.02 -10.19 -4.30
CA CYS A 26 -10.68 -9.07 -4.98
C CYS A 26 -11.80 -9.51 -5.93
N ILE A 27 -11.77 -10.74 -6.46
CA ILE A 27 -12.87 -11.26 -7.28
C ILE A 27 -14.19 -11.25 -6.49
N PRO A 28 -14.31 -11.93 -5.33
CA PRO A 28 -15.55 -11.87 -4.55
C PRO A 28 -15.88 -10.46 -4.04
N LEU A 29 -14.88 -9.61 -3.76
CA LEU A 29 -15.12 -8.22 -3.39
C LEU A 29 -15.83 -7.44 -4.51
N ILE A 30 -15.37 -7.58 -5.76
CA ILE A 30 -15.99 -6.92 -6.92
C ILE A 30 -17.40 -7.49 -7.19
N ILE A 31 -17.58 -8.81 -7.09
CA ILE A 31 -18.88 -9.47 -7.28
C ILE A 31 -19.89 -9.03 -6.22
N LYS A 32 -19.44 -8.76 -4.99
CA LYS A 32 -20.29 -8.30 -3.89
C LYS A 32 -20.86 -6.89 -4.10
N SER A 33 -20.28 -6.09 -4.99
CA SER A 33 -20.72 -4.71 -5.25
C SER A 33 -22.13 -4.66 -5.82
N THR A 34 -23.03 -3.94 -5.15
CA THR A 34 -24.46 -3.82 -5.50
C THR A 34 -24.80 -2.51 -6.22
N SER A 35 -23.92 -1.51 -6.15
CA SER A 35 -24.09 -0.21 -6.81
C SER A 35 -22.89 0.14 -7.70
N SER A 36 -23.08 1.06 -8.63
CA SER A 36 -21.99 1.56 -9.49
C SER A 36 -20.86 2.21 -8.70
N ILE A 37 -21.17 2.88 -7.60
CA ILE A 37 -20.16 3.53 -6.72
C ILE A 37 -19.33 2.47 -6.02
N GLU A 38 -19.95 1.42 -5.48
CA GLU A 38 -19.23 0.29 -4.91
C GLU A 38 -18.36 -0.40 -5.94
N LEU A 39 -18.89 -0.69 -7.14
CA LEU A 39 -18.14 -1.33 -8.21
C LEU A 39 -16.91 -0.52 -8.63
N ILE A 40 -17.06 0.78 -8.84
CA ILE A 40 -15.94 1.66 -9.21
C ILE A 40 -14.90 1.69 -8.08
N SER A 41 -15.33 1.86 -6.83
CA SER A 41 -14.43 1.94 -5.69
C SER A 41 -13.65 0.65 -5.45
N THR A 42 -14.31 -0.51 -5.59
CA THR A 42 -13.67 -1.84 -5.43
C THR A 42 -12.72 -2.16 -6.58
N ILE A 43 -13.02 -1.74 -7.82
CA ILE A 43 -12.09 -1.85 -8.96
C ILE A 43 -10.86 -0.99 -8.73
N ILE A 44 -11.01 0.28 -8.33
CA ILE A 44 -9.88 1.17 -8.05
C ILE A 44 -8.98 0.59 -6.94
N TYR A 45 -9.58 0.09 -5.85
CA TYR A 45 -8.86 -0.60 -4.80
C TYR A 45 -8.11 -1.83 -5.31
N SER A 46 -8.78 -2.70 -6.08
CA SER A 46 -8.19 -3.92 -6.61
C SER A 46 -7.02 -3.64 -7.55
N VAL A 47 -7.13 -2.65 -8.42
CA VAL A 47 -6.03 -2.20 -9.27
C VAL A 47 -4.84 -1.71 -8.41
N GLY A 48 -5.10 -0.93 -7.36
CA GLY A 48 -4.06 -0.44 -6.47
C GLY A 48 -3.28 -1.56 -5.79
N ILE A 49 -3.99 -2.55 -5.23
CA ILE A 49 -3.37 -3.68 -4.53
C ILE A 49 -2.59 -4.60 -5.50
N PHE A 50 -3.12 -4.83 -6.72
CA PHE A 50 -2.44 -5.62 -7.73
C PHE A 50 -1.17 -4.95 -8.23
N MET A 51 -1.22 -3.65 -8.49
CA MET A 51 -0.04 -2.89 -8.91
C MET A 51 1.05 -2.91 -7.84
N MET A 52 0.69 -2.69 -6.58
CA MET A 52 1.65 -2.62 -5.48
C MET A 52 2.33 -3.97 -5.26
N PHE A 53 1.58 -5.05 -5.08
CA PHE A 53 2.17 -6.36 -4.85
C PHE A 53 2.84 -6.92 -6.10
N GLY A 54 2.24 -6.76 -7.28
CA GLY A 54 2.77 -7.26 -8.54
C GLY A 54 4.08 -6.59 -8.96
N PHE A 55 4.14 -5.24 -8.99
CA PHE A 55 5.36 -4.55 -9.36
C PHE A 55 6.47 -4.74 -8.34
N SER A 56 6.14 -4.81 -7.05
CA SER A 56 7.12 -5.10 -6.02
C SER A 56 7.71 -6.51 -6.15
N ALA A 57 6.88 -7.53 -6.38
CA ALA A 57 7.34 -8.89 -6.62
C ALA A 57 8.26 -8.96 -7.85
N LEU A 58 7.83 -8.39 -8.98
CA LEU A 58 8.61 -8.35 -10.23
C LEU A 58 9.93 -7.61 -10.07
N TYR A 59 9.93 -6.46 -9.39
CA TYR A 59 11.14 -5.68 -9.16
C TYR A 59 12.18 -6.44 -8.33
N HIS A 60 11.74 -7.19 -7.32
CA HIS A 60 12.63 -7.82 -6.36
C HIS A 60 13.09 -9.22 -6.75
N LYS A 61 12.27 -9.99 -7.48
CA LYS A 61 12.55 -11.40 -7.81
C LYS A 61 13.22 -11.61 -9.17
N VAL A 62 12.87 -10.78 -10.15
CA VAL A 62 13.37 -10.96 -11.52
C VAL A 62 14.69 -10.23 -11.71
N ASP A 63 15.64 -10.86 -12.37
CA ASP A 63 16.91 -10.24 -12.75
C ASP A 63 16.74 -9.46 -14.06
N TRP A 64 16.50 -8.17 -13.92
CA TRP A 64 16.27 -7.26 -15.03
C TRP A 64 17.55 -6.69 -15.61
N ARG A 65 17.58 -6.49 -16.93
CA ARG A 65 18.61 -5.66 -17.58
C ARG A 65 18.62 -4.26 -16.96
N PRO A 66 19.78 -3.56 -16.88
CA PRO A 66 19.89 -2.28 -16.14
C PRO A 66 18.87 -1.20 -16.53
N ARG A 67 18.47 -1.12 -17.80
CA ARG A 67 17.45 -0.15 -18.27
C ARG A 67 16.06 -0.52 -17.73
N VAL A 68 15.69 -1.81 -17.80
CA VAL A 68 14.40 -2.30 -17.31
C VAL A 68 14.33 -2.22 -15.80
N LEU A 69 15.41 -2.54 -15.10
CA LEU A 69 15.50 -2.43 -13.63
C LEU A 69 15.16 -1.02 -13.13
N LYS A 70 15.61 0.03 -13.84
CA LYS A 70 15.26 1.42 -13.51
C LYS A 70 13.76 1.68 -13.64
N VAL A 71 13.10 1.12 -14.66
CA VAL A 71 11.64 1.23 -14.86
C VAL A 71 10.91 0.46 -13.76
N MET A 72 11.28 -0.79 -13.51
CA MET A 72 10.65 -1.62 -12.48
C MET A 72 10.76 -0.98 -11.09
N ARG A 73 11.89 -0.37 -10.76
CA ARG A 73 12.05 0.40 -9.52
C ARG A 73 11.09 1.59 -9.43
N LYS A 74 10.84 2.30 -10.53
CA LYS A 74 9.86 3.39 -10.56
C LYS A 74 8.44 2.85 -10.34
N LEU A 75 8.08 1.75 -11.02
CA LEU A 75 6.77 1.11 -10.89
C LEU A 75 6.53 0.60 -9.47
N ASP A 76 7.52 -0.04 -8.84
CA ASP A 76 7.46 -0.46 -7.44
C ASP A 76 7.19 0.72 -6.49
N HIS A 77 7.89 1.85 -6.68
CA HIS A 77 7.71 3.01 -5.81
C HIS A 77 6.40 3.78 -6.04
N LEU A 78 6.00 3.98 -7.30
CA LEU A 78 4.77 4.73 -7.61
C LEU A 78 3.51 3.93 -7.23
N SER A 79 3.55 2.60 -7.31
CA SER A 79 2.41 1.75 -6.97
C SER A 79 2.01 1.84 -5.50
N ILE A 80 2.93 2.22 -4.59
CA ILE A 80 2.60 2.49 -3.19
C ILE A 80 1.61 3.67 -3.07
N PHE A 81 1.81 4.75 -3.83
CA PHE A 81 0.89 5.89 -3.82
C PHE A 81 -0.48 5.53 -4.41
N ILE A 82 -0.48 4.71 -5.48
CA ILE A 82 -1.73 4.21 -6.07
C ILE A 82 -2.47 3.32 -5.08
N MET A 83 -1.76 2.46 -4.33
CA MET A 83 -2.38 1.65 -3.29
C MET A 83 -2.93 2.48 -2.14
N ILE A 84 -2.22 3.51 -1.67
CA ILE A 84 -2.71 4.43 -0.63
C ILE A 84 -4.02 5.07 -1.11
N ALA A 85 -4.04 5.71 -2.27
CA ALA A 85 -5.23 6.36 -2.80
C ALA A 85 -6.35 5.36 -3.10
N GLY A 86 -6.02 4.21 -3.67
CA GLY A 86 -6.95 3.12 -3.93
C GLY A 86 -7.61 2.57 -2.67
N SER A 87 -6.86 2.43 -1.57
CA SER A 87 -7.39 1.93 -0.29
C SER A 87 -8.33 2.94 0.38
N PHE A 88 -8.06 4.23 0.25
CA PHE A 88 -8.96 5.27 0.78
C PHE A 88 -10.21 5.48 -0.08
N THR A 89 -10.18 5.14 -1.37
CA THR A 89 -11.29 5.38 -2.29
C THR A 89 -12.62 4.76 -1.80
N PRO A 90 -12.70 3.46 -1.42
CA PRO A 90 -13.93 2.90 -0.87
C PRO A 90 -14.37 3.56 0.45
N ILE A 91 -13.44 3.86 1.34
CA ILE A 91 -13.75 4.52 2.62
C ILE A 91 -14.34 5.91 2.37
N CYS A 92 -13.74 6.68 1.47
CA CYS A 92 -14.23 8.02 1.11
C CYS A 92 -15.62 8.00 0.49
N LEU A 93 -15.89 7.02 -0.39
CA LEU A 93 -17.12 7.00 -1.18
C LEU A 93 -18.28 6.28 -0.48
N LEU A 94 -17.99 5.31 0.41
CA LEU A 94 -19.01 4.44 0.99
C LEU A 94 -19.24 4.66 2.49
N VAL A 95 -18.28 5.28 3.20
CA VAL A 95 -18.36 5.44 4.66
C VAL A 95 -18.58 6.90 5.07
N LEU A 96 -17.82 7.81 4.48
CA LEU A 96 -17.86 9.20 4.89
C LEU A 96 -19.09 9.94 4.32
N PRO A 97 -19.62 10.97 5.03
CA PRO A 97 -20.57 11.90 4.42
C PRO A 97 -20.02 12.46 3.11
N THR A 98 -20.87 12.57 2.09
CA THR A 98 -20.47 12.83 0.69
C THR A 98 -19.49 14.00 0.54
N ASN A 99 -19.73 15.14 1.20
CA ASN A 99 -18.85 16.31 1.11
C ASN A 99 -17.46 16.05 1.71
N LEU A 100 -17.39 15.40 2.88
CA LEU A 100 -16.11 15.06 3.53
C LEU A 100 -15.39 13.96 2.78
N GLY A 101 -16.14 12.97 2.29
CA GLY A 101 -15.59 11.87 1.49
C GLY A 101 -14.96 12.37 0.19
N LEU A 102 -15.66 13.23 -0.57
CA LEU A 102 -15.13 13.81 -1.81
C LEU A 102 -13.94 14.74 -1.54
N GLN A 103 -13.98 15.53 -0.45
CA GLN A 103 -12.86 16.37 -0.05
C GLN A 103 -11.60 15.53 0.25
N LEU A 104 -11.72 14.50 1.09
CA LEU A 104 -10.61 13.62 1.43
C LEU A 104 -10.10 12.86 0.19
N LEU A 105 -11.01 12.35 -0.64
CA LEU A 105 -10.68 11.66 -1.88
C LEU A 105 -9.83 12.53 -2.81
N LEU A 106 -10.24 13.79 -3.01
CA LEU A 106 -9.50 14.75 -3.83
C LEU A 106 -8.09 15.01 -3.26
N ILE A 107 -8.00 15.26 -1.95
CA ILE A 107 -6.71 15.49 -1.28
C ILE A 107 -5.77 14.29 -1.47
N ILE A 108 -6.26 13.07 -1.22
CA ILE A 108 -5.43 11.86 -1.30
C ILE A 108 -4.97 11.59 -2.74
N TRP A 109 -5.85 11.76 -3.75
CA TRP A 109 -5.45 11.58 -5.14
C TRP A 109 -4.49 12.65 -5.65
N ILE A 110 -4.61 13.91 -5.19
CA ILE A 110 -3.62 14.97 -5.48
C ILE A 110 -2.27 14.59 -4.88
N ILE A 111 -2.23 14.16 -3.60
CA ILE A 111 -0.99 13.75 -2.93
C ILE A 111 -0.40 12.50 -3.63
N ALA A 112 -1.23 11.54 -4.01
CA ALA A 112 -0.78 10.38 -4.78
C ALA A 112 -0.18 10.80 -6.13
N GLY A 113 -0.81 11.73 -6.85
CA GLY A 113 -0.28 12.28 -8.11
C GLY A 113 1.08 12.96 -7.94
N ILE A 114 1.23 13.78 -6.90
CA ILE A 114 2.52 14.42 -6.55
C ILE A 114 3.57 13.35 -6.20
N GLY A 115 3.20 12.34 -5.41
CA GLY A 115 4.07 11.23 -5.03
C GLY A 115 4.48 10.36 -6.22
N ILE A 116 3.58 10.09 -7.15
CA ILE A 116 3.86 9.38 -8.41
C ILE A 116 4.86 10.19 -9.25
N LEU A 117 4.59 11.48 -9.44
CA LEU A 117 5.51 12.38 -10.16
C LEU A 117 6.91 12.37 -9.52
N GLN A 118 6.96 12.48 -8.18
CA GLN A 118 8.20 12.39 -7.41
C GLN A 118 8.92 11.05 -7.65
N ALA A 119 8.22 9.91 -7.61
CA ALA A 119 8.81 8.58 -7.81
C ALA A 119 9.38 8.39 -9.23
N VAL A 120 8.76 9.02 -10.23
CA VAL A 120 9.18 8.95 -11.64
C VAL A 120 10.35 9.89 -11.93
N VAL A 121 10.32 11.13 -11.40
CA VAL A 121 11.31 12.16 -11.70
C VAL A 121 12.53 12.05 -10.77
N PHE A 122 12.30 11.92 -9.46
CA PHE A 122 13.35 11.94 -8.43
C PHE A 122 13.64 10.53 -7.90
N THR A 123 14.25 9.68 -8.72
CA THR A 123 14.51 8.27 -8.38
C THR A 123 15.54 8.05 -7.28
N ASN A 124 16.39 9.04 -6.98
CA ASN A 124 17.53 8.92 -6.05
C ASN A 124 17.30 9.58 -4.68
N ILE A 125 16.04 9.77 -4.28
CA ILE A 125 15.72 10.29 -2.95
C ILE A 125 16.21 9.31 -1.87
N HIS A 126 16.72 9.87 -0.77
CA HIS A 126 17.12 9.12 0.39
C HIS A 126 15.94 8.31 0.95
N ARG A 127 16.18 7.04 1.31
CA ARG A 127 15.11 6.10 1.72
C ARG A 127 14.27 6.58 2.91
N LEU A 128 14.88 7.27 3.91
CA LEU A 128 14.14 7.83 5.05
C LEU A 128 13.13 8.90 4.60
N LEU A 129 13.54 9.78 3.70
CA LEU A 129 12.62 10.79 3.14
C LEU A 129 11.50 10.14 2.35
N ARG A 130 11.80 9.09 1.58
CA ARG A 130 10.78 8.33 0.85
C ARG A 130 9.78 7.66 1.79
N ALA A 131 10.27 6.97 2.83
CA ALA A 131 9.42 6.35 3.84
C ALA A 131 8.55 7.40 4.56
N PHE A 132 9.11 8.56 4.88
CA PHE A 132 8.39 9.68 5.48
C PHE A 132 7.26 10.19 4.57
N ILE A 133 7.51 10.36 3.26
CA ILE A 133 6.48 10.80 2.31
C ILE A 133 5.32 9.80 2.25
N TYR A 134 5.57 8.48 2.25
CA TYR A 134 4.52 7.47 2.28
C TYR A 134 3.69 7.53 3.56
N VAL A 135 4.35 7.69 4.71
CA VAL A 135 3.68 7.82 6.00
C VAL A 135 2.80 9.06 6.00
N VAL A 136 3.33 10.23 5.61
CA VAL A 136 2.56 11.48 5.53
C VAL A 136 1.34 11.31 4.61
N ALA A 137 1.49 10.69 3.44
CA ALA A 137 0.37 10.45 2.54
C ALA A 137 -0.73 9.59 3.19
N GLY A 138 -0.36 8.55 3.96
CA GLY A 138 -1.32 7.71 4.70
C GLY A 138 -2.01 8.45 5.85
N TYR A 139 -1.33 9.41 6.49
CA TYR A 139 -1.85 10.16 7.64
C TYR A 139 -2.75 11.36 7.30
N MET A 140 -3.01 11.62 6.02
CA MET A 140 -3.99 12.63 5.60
C MET A 140 -5.42 12.35 6.09
N VAL A 141 -5.67 11.12 6.53
CA VAL A 141 -6.95 10.70 7.13
C VAL A 141 -7.15 11.22 8.56
N LEU A 142 -6.10 11.64 9.26
CA LEU A 142 -6.18 12.01 10.70
C LEU A 142 -7.31 13.00 11.04
N PRO A 143 -7.55 14.09 10.28
CA PRO A 143 -8.63 15.03 10.57
C PRO A 143 -10.03 14.39 10.49
N TYR A 144 -10.16 13.25 9.82
CA TYR A 144 -11.43 12.55 9.56
C TYR A 144 -11.70 11.39 10.51
N LEU A 145 -10.76 11.05 11.43
CA LEU A 145 -10.87 9.88 12.31
C LEU A 145 -12.13 9.90 13.18
N ALA A 146 -12.53 11.07 13.71
CA ALA A 146 -13.73 11.20 14.54
C ALA A 146 -15.00 10.83 13.74
N VAL A 147 -15.09 11.28 12.48
CA VAL A 147 -16.22 10.95 11.61
C VAL A 147 -16.17 9.48 11.20
N MET A 148 -14.99 8.96 10.88
CA MET A 148 -14.80 7.54 10.54
C MET A 148 -15.23 6.63 11.70
N SER A 149 -14.85 6.94 12.94
CA SER A 149 -15.17 6.11 14.11
C SER A 149 -16.67 5.98 14.34
N SER A 150 -17.45 7.02 14.04
CA SER A 150 -18.90 6.98 14.14
C SER A 150 -19.60 6.33 12.94
N ALA A 151 -18.98 6.40 11.75
CA ALA A 151 -19.62 5.97 10.50
C ALA A 151 -19.36 4.50 10.15
N MET A 152 -18.17 3.93 10.47
CA MET A 152 -17.81 2.58 10.02
C MET A 152 -17.90 1.49 11.09
N GLY A 153 -18.32 1.84 12.31
CA GLY A 153 -18.38 0.94 13.46
C GLY A 153 -16.99 0.67 14.08
N LEU A 154 -17.00 0.31 15.36
CA LEU A 154 -15.79 0.21 16.17
C LEU A 154 -14.76 -0.80 15.60
N THR A 155 -15.20 -1.98 15.17
CA THR A 155 -14.31 -3.01 14.64
C THR A 155 -13.56 -2.54 13.40
N ASN A 156 -14.28 -1.99 12.41
CA ASN A 156 -13.67 -1.48 11.18
C ASN A 156 -12.74 -0.30 11.46
N PHE A 157 -13.13 0.58 12.37
CA PHE A 157 -12.28 1.69 12.80
C PHE A 157 -10.97 1.20 13.42
N ILE A 158 -11.03 0.25 14.37
CA ILE A 158 -9.82 -0.34 14.99
C ILE A 158 -8.94 -1.00 13.93
N LEU A 159 -9.50 -1.82 13.04
CA LEU A 159 -8.73 -2.48 11.99
C LEU A 159 -8.04 -1.47 11.06
N THR A 160 -8.72 -0.37 10.72
CA THR A 160 -8.15 0.71 9.91
C THR A 160 -6.98 1.39 10.61
N VAL A 161 -7.14 1.76 11.88
CA VAL A 161 -6.09 2.43 12.67
C VAL A 161 -4.89 1.50 12.92
N VAL A 162 -5.15 0.24 13.29
CA VAL A 162 -4.11 -0.77 13.51
C VAL A 162 -3.36 -1.05 12.21
N GLY A 163 -4.06 -1.21 11.09
CA GLY A 163 -3.42 -1.37 9.78
C GLY A 163 -2.51 -0.19 9.41
N GLY A 164 -2.99 1.05 9.61
CA GLY A 164 -2.18 2.26 9.42
C GLY A 164 -0.94 2.31 10.32
N GLY A 165 -1.09 1.90 11.58
CA GLY A 165 0.03 1.76 12.53
C GLY A 165 1.07 0.73 12.07
N ILE A 166 0.62 -0.44 11.58
CA ILE A 166 1.51 -1.49 11.05
C ILE A 166 2.27 -1.00 9.81
N TYR A 167 1.60 -0.30 8.87
CA TYR A 167 2.29 0.34 7.75
C TYR A 167 3.39 1.29 8.21
N SER A 168 3.11 2.10 9.25
CA SER A 168 4.06 3.07 9.79
C SER A 168 5.26 2.40 10.44
N VAL A 169 5.05 1.35 11.25
CA VAL A 169 6.14 0.53 11.83
C VAL A 169 7.00 -0.08 10.71
N GLY A 170 6.36 -0.60 9.67
CA GLY A 170 7.06 -1.13 8.49
C GLY A 170 7.93 -0.07 7.80
N ALA A 171 7.35 1.12 7.54
CA ALA A 171 8.06 2.21 6.88
C ALA A 171 9.25 2.74 7.71
N ILE A 172 9.08 2.85 9.04
CA ILE A 172 10.15 3.24 9.97
C ILE A 172 11.26 2.17 9.96
N GLY A 173 10.90 0.89 10.09
CA GLY A 173 11.84 -0.23 10.05
C GLY A 173 12.64 -0.26 8.73
N TYR A 174 11.97 -0.06 7.61
CA TYR A 174 12.62 0.07 6.31
C TYR A 174 13.58 1.25 6.25
N GLY A 175 13.15 2.41 6.72
CA GLY A 175 13.97 3.63 6.76
C GLY A 175 15.23 3.48 7.61
N LEU A 176 15.12 2.87 8.78
CA LEU A 176 16.19 2.64 9.73
C LEU A 176 17.06 1.41 9.42
N LYS A 177 16.65 0.54 8.48
CA LYS A 177 17.23 -0.79 8.22
C LYS A 177 17.19 -1.71 9.44
N PHE A 178 16.12 -1.65 10.20
CA PHE A 178 15.92 -2.43 11.41
C PHE A 178 14.47 -2.95 11.49
N PRO A 179 14.25 -4.17 12.03
CA PRO A 179 15.23 -5.19 12.45
C PRO A 179 15.86 -5.92 11.25
N ASN A 180 17.04 -6.50 11.45
CA ASN A 180 17.73 -7.30 10.44
C ASN A 180 18.02 -8.68 11.02
N PHE A 181 16.98 -9.53 11.07
CA PHE A 181 17.02 -10.82 11.76
C PHE A 181 18.04 -11.81 11.17
N SER A 182 18.08 -11.89 9.84
CA SER A 182 18.98 -12.77 9.12
C SER A 182 19.37 -12.16 7.77
N PRO A 183 20.58 -11.57 7.64
CA PRO A 183 21.01 -10.93 6.39
C PRO A 183 20.96 -11.83 5.17
N LYS A 184 21.06 -13.16 5.35
CA LYS A 184 21.02 -14.16 4.29
C LYS A 184 19.60 -14.52 3.84
N TYR A 185 18.62 -14.54 4.76
CA TYR A 185 17.28 -15.05 4.50
C TYR A 185 16.20 -13.98 4.63
N PHE A 186 16.21 -13.21 5.74
CA PHE A 186 15.13 -12.34 6.17
C PHE A 186 15.68 -11.08 6.85
N GLY A 187 15.87 -10.02 6.10
CA GLY A 187 16.35 -8.73 6.59
C GLY A 187 15.22 -7.73 6.83
N TYR A 188 15.61 -6.48 7.06
CA TYR A 188 14.69 -5.36 7.32
C TYR A 188 13.68 -5.12 6.18
N HIS A 189 14.05 -5.42 4.95
CA HIS A 189 13.22 -5.21 3.78
C HIS A 189 12.12 -6.29 3.68
N GLU A 190 12.47 -7.54 3.95
CA GLU A 190 11.52 -8.65 4.05
C GLU A 190 10.55 -8.42 5.21
N PHE A 191 11.05 -7.92 6.34
CA PHE A 191 10.23 -7.51 7.48
C PHE A 191 9.21 -6.43 7.08
N PHE A 192 9.67 -5.40 6.36
CA PHE A 192 8.77 -4.38 5.79
C PHE A 192 7.68 -5.00 4.90
N HIS A 193 8.03 -5.91 3.98
CA HIS A 193 7.07 -6.58 3.11
C HIS A 193 6.02 -7.39 3.88
N VAL A 194 6.42 -8.07 4.96
CA VAL A 194 5.47 -8.78 5.84
C VAL A 194 4.50 -7.82 6.52
N LEU A 195 5.00 -6.72 7.07
CA LEU A 195 4.14 -5.73 7.74
C LEU A 195 3.17 -5.06 6.75
N VAL A 196 3.64 -4.73 5.55
CA VAL A 196 2.77 -4.22 4.46
C VAL A 196 1.70 -5.24 4.10
N SER A 197 2.04 -6.52 4.02
CA SER A 197 1.09 -7.60 3.73
C SER A 197 0.02 -7.73 4.82
N ILE A 198 0.42 -7.72 6.10
CA ILE A 198 -0.52 -7.79 7.24
C ILE A 198 -1.45 -6.58 7.24
N ALA A 199 -0.91 -5.37 7.08
CA ALA A 199 -1.71 -4.14 7.05
C ALA A 199 -2.70 -4.14 5.86
N ALA A 200 -2.28 -4.63 4.69
CA ALA A 200 -3.15 -4.77 3.53
C ALA A 200 -4.31 -5.75 3.77
N ILE A 201 -4.07 -6.86 4.48
CA ILE A 201 -5.11 -7.82 4.87
C ILE A 201 -6.12 -7.15 5.82
N LEU A 202 -5.66 -6.41 6.83
CA LEU A 202 -6.56 -5.70 7.75
C LEU A 202 -7.44 -4.68 7.01
N HIS A 203 -6.85 -3.91 6.12
CA HIS A 203 -7.60 -2.95 5.30
C HIS A 203 -8.54 -3.65 4.31
N PHE A 204 -8.15 -4.80 3.73
CA PHE A 204 -9.04 -5.59 2.89
C PHE A 204 -10.29 -6.05 3.65
N ILE A 205 -10.13 -6.53 4.89
CA ILE A 205 -11.25 -6.95 5.74
C ILE A 205 -12.23 -5.79 5.95
N VAL A 206 -11.71 -4.58 6.23
CA VAL A 206 -12.53 -3.37 6.35
C VAL A 206 -13.29 -3.10 5.06
N ILE A 207 -12.58 -3.05 3.92
CA ILE A 207 -13.18 -2.74 2.62
C ILE A 207 -14.24 -3.78 2.25
N TYR A 208 -13.95 -5.07 2.47
CA TYR A 208 -14.91 -6.14 2.23
C TYR A 208 -16.17 -6.02 3.10
N SER A 209 -16.05 -5.52 4.33
CA SER A 209 -17.18 -5.37 5.25
C SER A 209 -18.07 -4.16 4.96
N ILE A 210 -17.56 -3.13 4.29
CA ILE A 210 -18.32 -1.91 3.96
C ILE A 210 -18.96 -1.93 2.57
N VAL A 211 -18.71 -2.96 1.78
CA VAL A 211 -19.30 -3.18 0.44
C VAL A 211 -20.48 -4.13 0.56
N GLY A 212 -21.61 -3.89 -0.12
CA GLY A 212 -22.79 -4.76 -0.21
C GLY A 212 -23.74 -4.56 0.94
#